data_c47f0c411c7c23109130904344e50f3f
#
_entry.id   c47f0c411c7c23109130904344e50f3f
#
_cell.length_a   1.000
_cell.length_b   1.000
_cell.length_c   1.000
_cell.angle_alpha   90.00
_cell.angle_beta   90.00
_cell.angle_gamma   90.00
#
_symmetry.space_group_name_H-M   'P 1'
#
loop_
_entity.id
_entity.type
_entity.pdbx_description
1 polymer ?
#
loop_
_entity_poly.entity_id
_entity_poly.type
_entity_poly.pdbx_seq_one_letter_code
_entity_poly.pdbx_strand_id
1 'polypeptide(L)'
;MIIDQLSVFSENRAGMLADITALLAEAEIDIEALTIAETAEFGVLRFIVDAPKKALAVLKLEGFVASLTPVIALRMDNTPGSLSKIARTLGDANISIEYLYACVAQEIGNAFVILRVEETEEAVLLLKESGWEAYK
;
A
#
# COMPACT_ATOMS: atom_id res chain seq x y z
N MET A 1 1.43 4.41 -11.83
CA MET A 1 2.41 3.93 -10.85
C MET A 1 2.17 4.50 -9.46
N ILE A 2 1.85 5.78 -9.34
CA ILE A 2 1.44 6.36 -8.04
C ILE A 2 -0.06 6.13 -7.83
N ILE A 3 -0.41 5.55 -6.69
CA ILE A 3 -1.80 5.33 -6.29
C ILE A 3 -2.03 5.86 -4.86
N ASP A 4 -3.29 6.05 -4.51
CA ASP A 4 -3.68 6.48 -3.17
C ASP A 4 -3.85 5.27 -2.25
N GLN A 5 -3.05 5.22 -1.20
CA GLN A 5 -3.20 4.26 -0.12
C GLN A 5 -4.08 4.87 0.97
N LEU A 6 -5.06 4.11 1.44
CA LEU A 6 -5.84 4.47 2.61
C LEU A 6 -5.05 4.11 3.86
N SER A 7 -4.68 5.13 4.63
CA SER A 7 -3.95 4.94 5.91
C SER A 7 -4.89 5.27 7.08
N VAL A 8 -5.04 4.32 7.99
CA VAL A 8 -5.92 4.45 9.16
C VAL A 8 -5.10 4.33 10.43
N PHE A 9 -5.22 5.33 11.30
CA PHE A 9 -4.54 5.36 12.60
C PHE A 9 -5.54 5.01 13.68
N SER A 10 -5.26 4.00 14.47
CA SER A 10 -6.18 3.51 15.47
C SER A 10 -5.46 2.91 16.66
N GLU A 11 -6.17 2.83 17.79
CA GLU A 11 -5.70 2.06 18.92
C GLU A 11 -5.59 0.58 18.53
N ASN A 12 -4.52 -0.06 18.98
CA ASN A 12 -4.35 -1.50 18.78
C ASN A 12 -5.18 -2.28 19.79
N ARG A 13 -6.45 -2.50 19.46
CA ARG A 13 -7.39 -3.28 20.27
C ARG A 13 -8.02 -4.42 19.49
N ALA A 14 -8.45 -5.44 20.20
CA ALA A 14 -9.22 -6.53 19.60
C ALA A 14 -10.49 -5.99 18.91
N GLY A 15 -10.78 -6.50 17.73
CA GLY A 15 -11.95 -6.13 16.94
C GLY A 15 -11.79 -4.89 16.07
N MET A 16 -10.69 -4.14 16.17
CA MET A 16 -10.49 -2.93 15.37
C MET A 16 -10.49 -3.20 13.88
N LEU A 17 -9.73 -4.21 13.44
CA LEU A 17 -9.72 -4.60 12.04
C LEU A 17 -11.10 -5.07 11.55
N ALA A 18 -11.82 -5.80 12.40
CA ALA A 18 -13.17 -6.26 12.10
C ALA A 18 -14.12 -5.07 11.88
N ASP A 19 -14.06 -4.07 12.75
CA ASP A 19 -14.90 -2.87 12.65
C ASP A 19 -14.62 -2.09 11.36
N ILE A 20 -13.34 -1.83 11.07
CA ILE A 20 -12.94 -1.09 9.87
C ILE A 20 -13.33 -1.84 8.59
N THR A 21 -13.04 -3.13 8.51
CA THR A 21 -13.36 -3.93 7.33
C THR A 21 -14.86 -4.11 7.13
N ALA A 22 -15.64 -4.16 8.20
CA ALA A 22 -17.11 -4.18 8.12
C ALA A 22 -17.67 -2.90 7.50
N LEU A 23 -17.14 -1.73 7.89
CA LEU A 23 -17.55 -0.45 7.30
C LEU A 23 -17.24 -0.38 5.80
N LEU A 24 -16.07 -0.86 5.40
CA LEU A 24 -15.69 -0.92 3.99
C LEU A 24 -16.59 -1.89 3.21
N ALA A 25 -16.92 -3.03 3.80
CA ALA A 25 -17.82 -4.01 3.18
C ALA A 25 -19.24 -3.47 2.99
N GLU A 26 -19.79 -2.78 3.99
CA GLU A 26 -21.11 -2.13 3.87
C GLU A 26 -21.15 -1.08 2.77
N ALA A 27 -20.04 -0.40 2.52
CA ALA A 27 -19.90 0.57 1.45
C ALA A 27 -19.55 -0.06 0.09
N GLU A 28 -19.50 -1.39 0.02
CA GLU A 28 -19.13 -2.14 -1.19
C GLU A 28 -17.75 -1.79 -1.73
N ILE A 29 -16.79 -1.58 -0.83
CA ILE A 29 -15.41 -1.27 -1.16
C ILE A 29 -14.58 -2.55 -1.04
N ASP A 30 -13.90 -2.92 -2.13
CA ASP A 30 -13.03 -4.08 -2.19
C ASP A 30 -11.62 -3.77 -1.68
N ILE A 31 -11.09 -4.66 -0.85
CA ILE A 31 -9.72 -4.56 -0.32
C ILE A 31 -8.80 -5.42 -1.18
N GLU A 32 -7.86 -4.79 -1.87
CA GLU A 32 -6.89 -5.47 -2.74
C GLU A 32 -5.61 -5.86 -1.99
N ALA A 33 -5.22 -5.06 -1.01
CA ALA A 33 -4.05 -5.32 -0.16
C ALA A 33 -4.22 -4.65 1.19
N LEU A 34 -3.57 -5.22 2.20
CA LEU A 34 -3.66 -4.73 3.57
C LEU A 34 -2.38 -5.07 4.32
N THR A 35 -1.93 -4.14 5.15
CA THR A 35 -0.91 -4.42 6.16
C THR A 35 -1.23 -3.67 7.45
N ILE A 36 -0.83 -4.24 8.57
CA ILE A 36 -0.94 -3.64 9.89
C ILE A 36 0.48 -3.49 10.43
N ALA A 37 0.86 -2.25 10.74
CA ALA A 37 2.11 -1.96 11.44
C ALA A 37 1.78 -1.53 12.86
N GLU A 38 2.40 -2.17 13.83
CA GLU A 38 2.11 -1.99 15.24
C GLU A 38 3.21 -1.19 15.93
N THR A 39 2.82 -0.14 16.67
CA THR A 39 3.64 0.45 17.71
C THR A 39 3.02 0.09 19.07
N ALA A 40 3.70 0.39 20.18
CA ALA A 40 3.25 -0.05 21.51
C ALA A 40 1.82 0.39 21.90
N GLU A 41 1.32 1.52 21.38
CA GLU A 41 0.03 2.10 21.71
C GLU A 41 -0.91 2.25 20.53
N PHE A 42 -0.37 2.35 19.30
CA PHE A 42 -1.16 2.60 18.09
C PHE A 42 -0.84 1.59 17.00
N GLY A 43 -1.85 1.29 16.19
CA GLY A 43 -1.70 0.58 14.94
C GLY A 43 -1.84 1.54 13.76
N VAL A 44 -1.09 1.28 12.70
CA VAL A 44 -1.28 1.91 11.40
C VAL A 44 -1.75 0.82 10.44
N LEU A 45 -2.99 0.95 9.96
CA LEU A 45 -3.54 0.04 8.96
C LEU A 45 -3.40 0.71 7.59
N ARG A 46 -2.83 -0.01 6.65
CA ARG A 46 -2.64 0.48 5.28
C ARG A 46 -3.40 -0.42 4.33
N PHE A 47 -4.30 0.19 3.55
CA PHE A 47 -5.17 -0.52 2.62
C PHE A 47 -4.96 -0.02 1.21
N ILE A 48 -4.95 -0.94 0.26
CA ILE A 48 -5.20 -0.63 -1.14
C ILE A 48 -6.62 -1.08 -1.44
N VAL A 49 -7.45 -0.15 -1.86
CA VAL A 49 -8.87 -0.38 -2.11
C VAL A 49 -9.24 0.12 -3.51
N ASP A 50 -10.35 -0.37 -4.04
CA ASP A 50 -10.84 0.02 -5.36
C ASP A 50 -11.43 1.44 -5.41
N ALA A 51 -11.85 2.00 -4.27
CA ALA A 51 -12.42 3.34 -4.17
C ALA A 51 -11.85 4.11 -2.96
N PRO A 52 -10.58 4.59 -3.02
CA PRO A 52 -9.90 5.17 -1.85
C PRO A 52 -10.57 6.43 -1.31
N LYS A 53 -11.08 7.31 -2.17
CA LYS A 53 -11.75 8.56 -1.73
C LYS A 53 -13.06 8.26 -1.01
N LYS A 54 -13.83 7.30 -1.52
CA LYS A 54 -15.07 6.85 -0.88
C LYS A 54 -14.77 6.19 0.48
N ALA A 55 -13.74 5.34 0.54
CA ALA A 55 -13.31 4.69 1.77
C ALA A 55 -12.90 5.72 2.83
N LEU A 56 -12.13 6.73 2.44
CA LEU A 56 -11.74 7.82 3.34
C LEU A 56 -12.96 8.53 3.93
N ALA A 57 -13.94 8.87 3.09
CA ALA A 57 -15.17 9.53 3.52
C ALA A 57 -15.97 8.68 4.51
N VAL A 58 -16.13 7.39 4.21
CA VAL A 58 -16.84 6.44 5.09
C VAL A 58 -16.19 6.36 6.47
N LEU A 59 -14.87 6.20 6.52
CA LEU A 59 -14.15 6.06 7.79
C LEU A 59 -14.14 7.35 8.60
N LYS A 60 -13.97 8.50 7.96
CA LYS A 60 -14.03 9.80 8.65
C LYS A 60 -15.41 10.06 9.25
N LEU A 61 -16.47 9.70 8.54
CA LEU A 61 -17.85 9.85 9.03
C LEU A 61 -18.09 9.04 10.31
N GLU A 62 -17.46 7.88 10.44
CA GLU A 62 -17.53 7.03 11.63
C GLU A 62 -16.51 7.40 12.73
N GLY A 63 -15.79 8.50 12.57
CA GLY A 63 -14.87 9.02 13.58
C GLY A 63 -13.47 8.46 13.54
N PHE A 64 -13.10 7.69 12.53
CA PHE A 64 -11.73 7.19 12.39
C PHE A 64 -10.78 8.28 11.89
N VAL A 65 -9.55 8.24 12.36
CA VAL A 65 -8.47 9.08 11.85
C VAL A 65 -7.87 8.37 10.64
N ALA A 66 -8.11 8.93 9.47
CA ALA A 66 -7.70 8.34 8.21
C ALA A 66 -7.20 9.41 7.23
N SER A 67 -6.33 9.01 6.33
CA SER A 67 -5.80 9.87 5.28
C SER A 67 -5.47 9.05 4.03
N LEU A 68 -5.29 9.73 2.90
CA LEU A 68 -4.74 9.13 1.69
C LEU A 68 -3.26 9.45 1.61
N THR A 69 -2.45 8.43 1.36
CA THR A 69 -1.00 8.53 1.23
C THR A 69 -0.59 8.09 -0.17
N PRO A 70 0.14 8.93 -0.94
CA PRO A 70 0.65 8.50 -2.24
C PRO A 70 1.71 7.42 -2.05
N VAL A 71 1.53 6.30 -2.75
CA VAL A 71 2.46 5.17 -2.75
C VAL A 71 2.73 4.72 -4.18
N ILE A 72 3.80 3.97 -4.36
CA ILE A 72 4.16 3.40 -5.65
C ILE A 72 3.67 1.95 -5.69
N ALA A 73 2.91 1.59 -6.72
CA ALA A 73 2.43 0.24 -6.96
C ALA A 73 3.08 -0.33 -8.22
N LEU A 74 3.86 -1.38 -8.06
CA LEU A 74 4.61 -2.02 -9.13
C LEU A 74 4.15 -3.46 -9.34
N ARG A 75 4.14 -3.87 -10.60
CA ARG A 75 4.06 -5.28 -10.96
C ARG A 75 5.45 -5.90 -10.88
N MET A 76 5.54 -7.11 -10.36
CA MET A 76 6.78 -7.87 -10.38
C MET A 76 6.48 -9.35 -10.64
N ASP A 77 7.46 -10.06 -11.19
CA ASP A 77 7.37 -11.52 -11.29
C ASP A 77 7.47 -12.14 -9.89
N ASN A 78 6.66 -13.14 -9.62
CA ASN A 78 6.72 -13.87 -8.36
C ASN A 78 7.81 -14.95 -8.43
N THR A 79 9.07 -14.51 -8.51
CA THR A 79 10.25 -15.36 -8.59
C THR A 79 11.32 -14.90 -7.61
N PRO A 80 12.20 -15.81 -7.16
CA PRO A 80 13.31 -15.41 -6.29
C PRO A 80 14.17 -14.32 -6.93
N GLY A 81 14.46 -13.27 -6.18
CA GLY A 81 15.29 -12.16 -6.63
C GLY A 81 14.54 -10.96 -7.22
N SER A 82 13.26 -11.08 -7.56
CA SER A 82 12.49 -9.96 -8.14
C SER A 82 12.44 -8.75 -7.20
N LEU A 83 12.13 -8.96 -5.94
CA LEU A 83 12.12 -7.87 -4.96
C LEU A 83 13.52 -7.27 -4.76
N SER A 84 14.55 -8.11 -4.77
CA SER A 84 15.94 -7.65 -4.66
C SER A 84 16.32 -6.68 -5.78
N LYS A 85 15.86 -6.91 -7.00
CA LYS A 85 16.10 -6.02 -8.15
C LYS A 85 15.43 -4.66 -7.95
N ILE A 86 14.20 -4.63 -7.48
CA ILE A 86 13.49 -3.37 -7.18
C ILE A 86 14.25 -2.59 -6.09
N ALA A 87 14.58 -3.26 -5.00
CA ALA A 87 15.30 -2.64 -3.89
C ALA A 87 16.67 -2.11 -4.32
N ARG A 88 17.38 -2.84 -5.18
CA ARG A 88 18.67 -2.42 -5.72
C ARG A 88 18.55 -1.19 -6.62
N THR A 89 17.55 -1.15 -7.47
CA THR A 89 17.29 0.00 -8.34
C THR A 89 17.16 1.29 -7.52
N LEU A 90 16.38 1.26 -6.45
CA LEU A 90 16.18 2.41 -5.56
C LEU A 90 17.41 2.69 -4.71
N GLY A 91 18.02 1.65 -4.16
CA GLY A 91 19.20 1.79 -3.28
C GLY A 91 20.42 2.37 -3.99
N ASP A 92 20.66 1.99 -5.23
CA ASP A 92 21.77 2.53 -6.03
C ASP A 92 21.58 4.02 -6.36
N ALA A 93 20.34 4.50 -6.36
CA ALA A 93 20.01 5.92 -6.49
C ALA A 93 19.90 6.67 -5.14
N ASN A 94 20.28 6.02 -4.06
CA ASN A 94 20.20 6.56 -2.69
C ASN A 94 18.77 6.94 -2.26
N ILE A 95 17.79 6.20 -2.73
CA ILE A 95 16.39 6.37 -2.33
C ILE A 95 16.06 5.31 -1.28
N SER A 96 15.71 5.77 -0.07
CA SER A 96 15.32 4.90 1.04
C SER A 96 13.85 4.49 0.95
N ILE A 97 13.60 3.20 1.14
CA ILE A 97 12.24 2.68 1.24
C ILE A 97 11.79 2.81 2.70
N GLU A 98 10.76 3.60 2.94
CA GLU A 98 10.21 3.80 4.29
C GLU A 98 9.46 2.55 4.77
N TYR A 99 8.63 1.98 3.91
CA TYR A 99 7.98 0.70 4.12
C TYR A 99 7.57 0.07 2.78
N LEU A 100 7.32 -1.21 2.84
CA LEU A 100 6.94 -1.99 1.67
C LEU A 100 6.08 -3.17 2.11
N TYR A 101 5.10 -3.51 1.30
CA TYR A 101 4.37 -4.77 1.43
C TYR A 101 4.03 -5.31 0.04
N ALA A 102 3.97 -6.62 -0.06
CA ALA A 102 3.78 -7.30 -1.33
C ALA A 102 2.63 -8.30 -1.25
N CYS A 103 1.94 -8.47 -2.37
CA CYS A 103 0.86 -9.42 -2.50
C CYS A 103 1.04 -10.26 -3.77
N VAL A 104 0.67 -11.54 -3.67
CA VAL A 104 0.61 -12.40 -4.85
C VAL A 104 -0.63 -12.00 -5.66
N ALA A 105 -0.46 -11.71 -6.93
CA ALA A 105 -1.57 -11.39 -7.82
C ALA A 105 -2.41 -12.64 -8.13
N GLN A 106 -3.64 -12.43 -8.59
CA GLN A 106 -4.54 -13.53 -8.97
C GLN A 106 -3.99 -14.38 -10.12
N GLU A 107 -3.21 -13.77 -11.00
CA GLU A 107 -2.53 -14.49 -12.08
C GLU A 107 -1.31 -15.22 -11.55
N ILE A 108 -1.20 -16.52 -11.87
CA ILE A 108 -0.08 -17.36 -11.45
C ILE A 108 1.23 -16.77 -12.00
N GLY A 109 2.21 -16.63 -11.12
CA GLY A 109 3.54 -16.14 -11.48
C GLY A 109 3.72 -14.63 -11.36
N ASN A 110 2.66 -13.89 -11.06
CA ASN A 110 2.71 -12.45 -10.86
C ASN A 110 2.53 -12.07 -9.39
N ALA A 111 3.11 -10.96 -9.01
CA ALA A 111 2.93 -10.31 -7.73
C ALA A 111 2.85 -8.81 -7.94
N PHE A 112 2.40 -8.09 -6.94
CA PHE A 112 2.56 -6.65 -6.92
C PHE A 112 3.14 -6.19 -5.60
N VAL A 113 3.83 -5.08 -5.63
CA VAL A 113 4.48 -4.50 -4.47
C VAL A 113 4.03 -3.05 -4.32
N ILE A 114 3.70 -2.71 -3.09
CA ILE A 114 3.38 -1.34 -2.68
C ILE A 114 4.57 -0.83 -1.88
N LEU A 115 5.10 0.31 -2.26
CA LEU A 115 6.22 0.90 -1.53
C LEU A 115 6.06 2.40 -1.34
N ARG A 116 6.54 2.86 -0.21
CA ARG A 116 6.56 4.27 0.15
C ARG A 116 7.98 4.77 0.22
N VAL A 117 8.24 5.84 -0.50
CA VAL A 117 9.50 6.60 -0.44
C VAL A 117 9.16 8.08 -0.28
N GLU A 118 10.07 8.87 0.23
CA GLU A 118 9.89 10.31 0.37
C GLU A 118 9.89 10.98 -1.02
N GLU A 119 10.85 10.61 -1.85
CA GLU A 119 11.07 11.16 -3.20
C GLU A 119 10.23 10.42 -4.25
N THR A 120 8.91 10.44 -4.11
CA THR A 120 7.98 9.63 -4.90
C THR A 120 8.12 9.85 -6.41
N GLU A 121 8.17 11.11 -6.86
CA GLU A 121 8.25 11.44 -8.28
C GLU A 121 9.59 11.03 -8.91
N GLU A 122 10.69 11.27 -8.20
CA GLU A 122 12.03 10.86 -8.62
C GLU A 122 12.12 9.33 -8.73
N ALA A 123 11.59 8.62 -7.74
CA ALA A 123 11.57 7.16 -7.73
C ALA A 123 10.75 6.60 -8.90
N VAL A 124 9.60 7.20 -9.21
CA VAL A 124 8.77 6.78 -10.34
C VAL A 124 9.50 6.93 -11.67
N LEU A 125 10.17 8.07 -11.89
CA LEU A 125 10.96 8.27 -13.10
C LEU A 125 12.05 7.20 -13.25
N LEU A 126 12.80 6.96 -12.17
CA LEU A 126 13.85 5.96 -12.15
C LEU A 126 13.32 4.55 -12.43
N LEU A 127 12.22 4.18 -11.81
CA LEU A 127 11.61 2.86 -11.98
C LEU A 127 11.13 2.66 -13.42
N LYS A 128 10.48 3.67 -14.00
CA LYS A 128 10.04 3.63 -15.40
C LYS A 128 11.23 3.49 -16.36
N GLU A 129 12.27 4.28 -16.17
CA GLU A 129 13.50 4.21 -16.97
C GLU A 129 14.20 2.85 -16.84
N SER A 130 14.08 2.20 -15.71
CA SER A 130 14.64 0.88 -15.43
C SER A 130 13.75 -0.28 -15.93
N GLY A 131 12.64 0.03 -16.58
CA GLY A 131 11.75 -0.97 -17.18
C GLY A 131 10.70 -1.57 -16.26
N TRP A 132 10.52 -1.02 -15.06
CA TRP A 132 9.46 -1.49 -14.15
C TRP A 132 8.08 -1.01 -14.60
N GLU A 133 7.09 -1.86 -14.43
CA GLU A 133 5.71 -1.60 -14.83
C GLU A 133 4.83 -1.29 -13.63
N ALA A 134 3.85 -0.42 -13.85
CA ALA A 134 2.83 -0.12 -12.86
C ALA A 134 1.91 -1.33 -12.65
N TYR A 135 1.47 -1.53 -11.41
CA TYR A 135 0.39 -2.47 -11.10
C TYR A 135 -0.95 -1.96 -11.62
N LYS A 136 -1.16 -0.66 -11.46
CA LYS A 136 -2.34 0.05 -11.98
C LYS A 136 -1.94 1.31 -12.72
#